data_b189f39aa4351311c4b65920190e5cf7
#
_entry.id   b189f39aa4351311c4b65920190e5cf7
#
_cell.length_a   1.000
_cell.length_b   1.000
_cell.length_c   1.000
_cell.angle_alpha   90.00
_cell.angle_beta   90.00
_cell.angle_gamma   90.00
#
_symmetry.space_group_name_H-M   'P 1'
#
loop_
_entity.id
_entity.type
_entity.pdbx_description
1 polymer ?
#
loop_
_entity_poly.entity_id
_entity_poly.type
_entity_poly.pdbx_seq_one_letter_code
_entity_poly.pdbx_strand_id
1 'polypeptide(L)'
;MATSRPYSSHSTAPSAPELPPQSYDHHHQPPPPQQQHQSYYGQYPTPSPPPSSSSSYGPSGGGFPAGTSPDVIRAFQMVDRDRSGFIDEYELQQALSSGYQRFNLRTIRLLMFLFKNPYDSLRIGPMEFAALWSCLGHWRAVFERFDRDRSGKIDLMELRDALYSLGYAIPPSVLQLLISKYDNGLNFDSFVECGMIVKGLTEKFKEKDPGYRGSATLSYDSFMSLVIPFLVSYD
;
A
#
# COMPACT_ATOMS: atom_id res chain seq x y z
N MET A 1 -44.60 -58.93 -23.63
CA MET A 1 -44.50 -57.78 -24.54
C MET A 1 -44.74 -56.51 -23.71
N ALA A 2 -43.67 -55.80 -23.37
CA ALA A 2 -43.74 -54.56 -22.59
C ALA A 2 -42.95 -53.50 -23.38
N THR A 3 -43.69 -52.49 -23.82
CA THR A 3 -43.14 -51.37 -24.62
C THR A 3 -42.72 -50.27 -23.67
N SER A 4 -41.41 -49.97 -23.68
CA SER A 4 -40.79 -48.86 -22.95
C SER A 4 -41.04 -47.55 -23.68
N ARG A 5 -41.52 -46.52 -23.00
CA ARG A 5 -41.53 -45.12 -23.47
C ARG A 5 -40.36 -44.35 -22.89
N PRO A 6 -39.69 -43.47 -23.64
CA PRO A 6 -38.65 -42.58 -23.09
C PRO A 6 -39.26 -41.35 -22.44
N TYR A 7 -38.78 -40.99 -21.24
CA TYR A 7 -39.07 -39.75 -20.56
C TYR A 7 -38.19 -38.62 -21.15
N SER A 8 -38.83 -37.58 -21.69
CA SER A 8 -38.19 -36.31 -22.04
C SER A 8 -38.37 -35.36 -20.87
N SER A 9 -37.30 -35.02 -20.17
CA SER A 9 -37.28 -33.96 -19.15
C SER A 9 -36.94 -32.66 -19.82
N HIS A 10 -37.93 -31.79 -20.05
CA HIS A 10 -37.72 -30.37 -20.35
C HIS A 10 -37.45 -29.62 -19.05
N SER A 11 -36.23 -29.19 -18.81
CA SER A 11 -35.85 -28.24 -17.78
C SER A 11 -36.18 -26.85 -18.27
N THR A 12 -37.26 -26.26 -17.75
CA THR A 12 -37.62 -24.85 -17.99
C THR A 12 -36.92 -23.99 -16.94
N ALA A 13 -35.98 -23.17 -17.41
CA ALA A 13 -35.37 -22.16 -16.55
C ALA A 13 -36.39 -21.06 -16.24
N PRO A 14 -36.42 -20.50 -15.03
CA PRO A 14 -37.34 -19.42 -14.72
C PRO A 14 -36.93 -18.13 -15.43
N SER A 15 -37.89 -17.52 -16.13
CA SER A 15 -37.76 -16.23 -16.78
C SER A 15 -37.61 -15.11 -15.75
N ALA A 16 -36.70 -14.16 -16.02
CA ALA A 16 -36.54 -12.97 -15.22
C ALA A 16 -37.82 -12.09 -15.29
N PRO A 17 -38.18 -11.36 -14.23
CA PRO A 17 -39.34 -10.48 -14.22
C PRO A 17 -39.12 -9.28 -15.19
N GLU A 18 -40.10 -9.03 -16.05
CA GLU A 18 -40.14 -7.87 -16.93
C GLU A 18 -40.38 -6.59 -16.12
N LEU A 19 -39.56 -5.57 -16.37
CA LEU A 19 -39.75 -4.22 -15.84
C LEU A 19 -40.90 -3.50 -16.59
N PRO A 20 -41.75 -2.74 -15.88
CA PRO A 20 -42.80 -1.99 -16.53
C PRO A 20 -42.25 -0.87 -17.43
N PRO A 21 -42.95 -0.50 -18.52
CA PRO A 21 -42.50 0.56 -19.43
C PRO A 21 -42.52 1.93 -18.73
N GLN A 22 -41.37 2.59 -18.75
CA GLN A 22 -41.25 3.97 -18.27
C GLN A 22 -41.77 4.93 -19.32
N SER A 23 -42.81 5.68 -18.99
CA SER A 23 -43.31 6.81 -19.77
C SER A 23 -42.31 7.97 -19.65
N TYR A 24 -41.78 8.42 -20.77
CA TYR A 24 -40.93 9.61 -20.87
C TYR A 24 -41.81 10.87 -20.84
N ASP A 25 -41.88 11.49 -19.66
CA ASP A 25 -42.39 12.87 -19.57
C ASP A 25 -41.21 13.85 -19.69
N HIS A 26 -41.19 14.62 -20.77
CA HIS A 26 -40.20 15.66 -21.01
C HIS A 26 -40.54 16.89 -20.13
N HIS A 27 -40.11 16.89 -18.88
CA HIS A 27 -39.95 18.12 -18.11
C HIS A 27 -38.51 18.58 -18.17
N HIS A 28 -38.27 19.72 -18.79
CA HIS A 28 -37.01 20.46 -18.74
C HIS A 28 -36.73 20.84 -17.27
N GLN A 29 -35.92 20.04 -16.58
CA GLN A 29 -35.25 20.48 -15.36
C GLN A 29 -33.97 21.25 -15.74
N PRO A 30 -33.69 22.40 -15.09
CA PRO A 30 -32.40 23.06 -15.23
C PRO A 30 -31.29 22.11 -14.73
N PRO A 31 -30.08 22.19 -15.34
CA PRO A 31 -28.97 21.31 -14.91
C PRO A 31 -28.67 21.57 -13.45
N PRO A 32 -28.40 20.51 -12.67
CA PRO A 32 -27.99 20.64 -11.27
C PRO A 32 -26.69 21.47 -11.21
N PRO A 33 -26.50 22.28 -10.15
CA PRO A 33 -25.26 23.03 -9.98
C PRO A 33 -24.10 22.07 -10.02
N GLN A 34 -23.12 22.39 -10.86
CA GLN A 34 -21.86 21.66 -10.94
C GLN A 34 -21.24 21.67 -9.54
N GLN A 35 -21.34 20.56 -8.85
CA GLN A 35 -20.50 20.31 -7.68
C GLN A 35 -19.07 20.35 -8.18
N GLN A 36 -18.36 21.37 -7.75
CA GLN A 36 -16.91 21.44 -7.91
C GLN A 36 -16.38 20.15 -7.29
N HIS A 37 -15.90 19.24 -8.15
CA HIS A 37 -15.10 18.10 -7.71
C HIS A 37 -13.89 18.69 -6.98
N GLN A 38 -13.97 18.81 -5.67
CA GLN A 38 -12.79 19.02 -4.85
C GLN A 38 -11.86 17.87 -5.17
N SER A 39 -10.73 18.22 -5.77
CA SER A 39 -9.64 17.31 -6.09
C SER A 39 -9.33 16.49 -4.84
N TYR A 40 -9.54 15.17 -4.89
CA TYR A 40 -9.31 14.22 -3.81
C TYR A 40 -7.84 14.13 -3.39
N TYR A 41 -6.97 14.75 -4.17
CA TYR A 41 -5.55 14.85 -3.88
C TYR A 41 -5.29 16.22 -3.23
N GLY A 42 -5.12 16.25 -1.91
CA GLY A 42 -4.47 17.37 -1.25
C GLY A 42 -3.16 17.66 -1.97
N GLN A 43 -2.77 18.93 -2.09
CA GLN A 43 -1.50 19.33 -2.70
C GLN A 43 -0.37 18.59 -1.98
N TYR A 44 0.16 17.56 -2.66
CA TYR A 44 1.37 16.90 -2.19
C TYR A 44 2.54 17.86 -2.41
N PRO A 45 3.41 18.05 -1.42
CA PRO A 45 4.75 18.51 -1.73
C PRO A 45 5.34 17.46 -2.67
N THR A 46 5.54 17.82 -3.94
CA THR A 46 6.27 16.99 -4.88
C THR A 46 7.64 16.74 -4.28
N PRO A 47 8.06 15.49 -4.06
CA PRO A 47 9.47 15.23 -3.84
C PRO A 47 10.18 15.73 -5.08
N SER A 48 11.09 16.69 -4.92
CA SER A 48 11.94 17.15 -6.00
C SER A 48 12.58 15.92 -6.63
N PRO A 49 12.65 15.81 -7.98
CA PRO A 49 13.37 14.72 -8.59
C PRO A 49 14.81 14.74 -8.06
N PRO A 50 15.39 13.58 -7.72
CA PRO A 50 16.77 13.54 -7.29
C PRO A 50 17.63 14.16 -8.39
N PRO A 51 18.61 15.00 -8.04
CA PRO A 51 19.52 15.55 -9.03
C PRO A 51 20.16 14.39 -9.78
N SER A 52 20.11 14.42 -11.10
CA SER A 52 20.82 13.51 -11.99
C SER A 52 22.33 13.72 -11.78
N SER A 53 22.89 13.03 -10.80
CA SER A 53 24.34 13.03 -10.58
C SER A 53 24.93 11.89 -11.38
N SER A 54 25.69 12.28 -12.41
CA SER A 54 26.68 11.43 -13.07
C SER A 54 27.56 10.75 -12.02
N SER A 55 27.47 9.43 -11.96
CA SER A 55 28.23 8.58 -11.06
C SER A 55 29.73 8.67 -11.33
N SER A 56 30.47 9.29 -10.42
CA SER A 56 31.89 8.98 -10.23
C SER A 56 31.98 7.87 -9.16
N TYR A 57 32.28 6.66 -9.57
CA TYR A 57 32.63 5.56 -8.68
C TYR A 57 33.93 5.87 -7.96
N GLY A 58 33.86 6.35 -6.71
CA GLY A 58 34.99 6.37 -5.79
C GLY A 58 34.98 5.09 -4.94
N PRO A 59 36.15 4.50 -4.62
CA PRO A 59 36.23 3.27 -3.86
C PRO A 59 36.15 3.56 -2.36
N SER A 60 34.95 3.62 -1.78
CA SER A 60 34.75 3.52 -0.32
C SER A 60 33.28 3.77 0.07
N GLY A 61 32.43 2.81 -0.20
CA GLY A 61 31.04 2.86 0.31
C GLY A 61 30.19 1.80 -0.36
N GLY A 62 30.35 0.53 0.01
CA GLY A 62 29.72 -0.62 -0.60
C GLY A 62 28.26 -0.46 -0.97
N GLY A 63 27.97 0.12 -2.14
CA GLY A 63 26.64 0.14 -2.73
C GLY A 63 25.62 1.12 -2.12
N PHE A 64 25.97 1.97 -1.16
CA PHE A 64 25.06 2.97 -0.60
C PHE A 64 24.95 4.21 -1.48
N PRO A 65 23.79 4.92 -1.46
CA PRO A 65 23.65 6.23 -2.08
C PRO A 65 24.68 7.25 -1.55
N ALA A 66 25.12 8.16 -2.42
CA ALA A 66 26.01 9.25 -1.99
C ALA A 66 25.33 10.09 -0.89
N GLY A 67 26.04 10.37 0.19
CA GLY A 67 25.51 11.14 1.32
C GLY A 67 24.71 10.31 2.34
N THR A 68 24.69 8.98 2.23
CA THR A 68 24.09 8.12 3.26
C THR A 68 24.77 8.35 4.61
N SER A 69 23.97 8.58 5.65
CA SER A 69 24.46 8.78 7.02
C SER A 69 25.32 7.58 7.47
N PRO A 70 26.46 7.83 8.16
CA PRO A 70 27.25 6.76 8.76
C PRO A 70 26.45 5.85 9.71
N ASP A 71 25.39 6.37 10.33
CA ASP A 71 24.53 5.58 11.20
C ASP A 71 23.72 4.53 10.44
N VAL A 72 23.24 4.85 9.23
CA VAL A 72 22.54 3.92 8.35
C VAL A 72 23.49 2.83 7.87
N ILE A 73 24.71 3.20 7.50
CA ILE A 73 25.74 2.24 7.07
C ILE A 73 26.09 1.28 8.22
N ARG A 74 26.29 1.81 9.44
CA ARG A 74 26.53 0.98 10.63
C ARG A 74 25.33 0.08 10.95
N ALA A 75 24.09 0.59 10.83
CA ALA A 75 22.90 -0.19 11.04
C ALA A 75 22.83 -1.37 10.05
N PHE A 76 23.09 -1.13 8.76
CA PHE A 76 23.16 -2.20 7.76
C PHE A 76 24.17 -3.27 8.15
N GLN A 77 25.40 -2.87 8.49
CA GLN A 77 26.49 -3.80 8.87
C GLN A 77 26.18 -4.61 10.14
N MET A 78 25.38 -4.07 11.06
CA MET A 78 24.93 -4.79 12.25
C MET A 78 23.81 -5.78 11.94
N VAL A 79 22.99 -5.48 10.96
CA VAL A 79 21.86 -6.29 10.53
C VAL A 79 22.30 -7.43 9.63
N ASP A 80 23.18 -7.17 8.66
CA ASP A 80 23.85 -8.15 7.79
C ASP A 80 24.85 -9.01 8.61
N ARG A 81 24.31 -10.02 9.29
CA ARG A 81 25.08 -10.84 10.26
C ARG A 81 25.99 -11.84 9.59
N ASP A 82 25.50 -12.43 8.50
CA ASP A 82 26.26 -13.39 7.70
C ASP A 82 27.26 -12.74 6.74
N ARG A 83 27.23 -11.39 6.67
CA ARG A 83 28.07 -10.57 5.79
C ARG A 83 27.90 -10.89 4.31
N SER A 84 26.69 -11.26 3.92
CA SER A 84 26.34 -11.54 2.52
C SER A 84 26.31 -10.28 1.64
N GLY A 85 26.26 -9.11 2.27
CA GLY A 85 26.06 -7.82 1.57
C GLY A 85 24.59 -7.55 1.27
N PHE A 86 23.69 -8.39 1.76
CA PHE A 86 22.24 -8.27 1.65
C PHE A 86 21.59 -8.59 2.99
N ILE A 87 20.37 -8.09 3.19
CA ILE A 87 19.56 -8.36 4.37
C ILE A 87 18.39 -9.25 3.98
N ASP A 88 18.22 -10.37 4.66
CA ASP A 88 17.10 -11.28 4.52
C ASP A 88 15.92 -10.89 5.43
N GLU A 89 14.79 -11.64 5.35
CA GLU A 89 13.59 -11.35 6.12
C GLU A 89 13.78 -11.53 7.64
N TYR A 90 14.61 -12.47 8.07
CA TYR A 90 14.85 -12.74 9.48
C TYR A 90 15.81 -11.72 10.09
N GLU A 91 16.83 -11.33 9.35
CA GLU A 91 17.75 -10.28 9.74
C GLU A 91 17.01 -8.94 9.88
N LEU A 92 16.16 -8.61 8.89
CA LEU A 92 15.35 -7.39 8.94
C LEU A 92 14.35 -7.44 10.12
N GLN A 93 13.66 -8.57 10.31
CA GLN A 93 12.73 -8.73 11.44
C GLN A 93 13.44 -8.52 12.77
N GLN A 94 14.61 -9.11 12.95
CA GLN A 94 15.37 -9.00 14.18
C GLN A 94 15.88 -7.57 14.41
N ALA A 95 16.30 -6.88 13.35
CA ALA A 95 16.75 -5.50 13.44
C ALA A 95 15.63 -4.53 13.84
N LEU A 96 14.44 -4.73 13.29
CA LEU A 96 13.29 -3.87 13.54
C LEU A 96 12.55 -4.23 14.84
N SER A 97 12.76 -5.45 15.35
CA SER A 97 12.15 -5.94 16.59
C SER A 97 13.08 -5.68 17.79
N SER A 98 12.99 -4.49 18.37
CA SER A 98 13.77 -4.11 19.55
C SER A 98 12.87 -3.74 20.73
N GLY A 99 13.22 -4.19 21.93
CA GLY A 99 12.49 -3.87 23.17
C GLY A 99 11.06 -4.45 23.14
N TYR A 100 10.06 -3.60 23.35
CA TYR A 100 8.64 -4.00 23.37
C TYR A 100 7.99 -4.05 21.98
N GLN A 101 8.69 -3.64 20.92
CA GLN A 101 8.18 -3.65 19.56
C GLN A 101 8.62 -4.90 18.82
N ARG A 102 7.66 -5.66 18.36
CA ARG A 102 7.90 -6.81 17.50
C ARG A 102 7.24 -6.59 16.16
N PHE A 103 8.04 -6.66 15.10
CA PHE A 103 7.51 -6.67 13.75
C PHE A 103 7.06 -8.08 13.38
N ASN A 104 5.84 -8.17 12.85
CA ASN A 104 5.32 -9.41 12.30
C ASN A 104 6.06 -9.74 10.99
N LEU A 105 6.31 -11.02 10.73
CA LEU A 105 6.98 -11.46 9.50
C LEU A 105 6.21 -11.02 8.24
N ARG A 106 4.90 -10.97 8.32
CA ARG A 106 4.05 -10.45 7.24
C ARG A 106 4.38 -8.99 6.91
N THR A 107 4.52 -8.11 7.91
CA THR A 107 4.93 -6.72 7.71
C THR A 107 6.34 -6.64 7.14
N ILE A 108 7.26 -7.47 7.60
CA ILE A 108 8.63 -7.55 7.07
C ILE A 108 8.62 -7.92 5.59
N ARG A 109 7.89 -8.97 5.20
CA ARG A 109 7.78 -9.39 3.80
C ARG A 109 7.16 -8.31 2.91
N LEU A 110 6.12 -7.60 3.42
CA LEU A 110 5.55 -6.44 2.73
C LEU A 110 6.60 -5.34 2.50
N LEU A 111 7.38 -4.99 3.52
CA LEU A 111 8.46 -4.02 3.39
C LEU A 111 9.48 -4.48 2.37
N MET A 112 9.93 -5.72 2.44
CA MET A 112 10.85 -6.28 1.45
C MET A 112 10.29 -6.25 0.04
N PHE A 113 9.02 -6.64 -0.13
CA PHE A 113 8.34 -6.58 -1.42
C PHE A 113 8.32 -5.15 -2.01
N LEU A 114 8.07 -4.14 -1.18
CA LEU A 114 7.96 -2.75 -1.63
C LEU A 114 9.31 -2.07 -1.90
N PHE A 115 10.35 -2.50 -1.21
CA PHE A 115 11.68 -1.86 -1.27
C PHE A 115 12.73 -2.65 -2.04
N LYS A 116 12.55 -3.96 -2.24
CA LYS A 116 13.52 -4.77 -2.97
C LYS A 116 13.77 -4.27 -4.39
N ASN A 117 14.95 -4.56 -4.90
CA ASN A 117 15.21 -4.39 -6.31
C ASN A 117 14.28 -5.31 -7.13
N PRO A 118 13.57 -4.81 -8.16
CA PRO A 118 12.66 -5.62 -8.99
C PRO A 118 13.32 -6.83 -9.65
N TYR A 119 14.63 -6.78 -9.85
CA TYR A 119 15.42 -7.82 -10.54
C TYR A 119 16.06 -8.84 -9.59
N ASP A 120 15.96 -8.61 -8.27
CA ASP A 120 16.53 -9.50 -7.26
C ASP A 120 15.47 -10.36 -6.56
N SER A 121 15.95 -11.47 -5.96
CA SER A 121 15.18 -12.24 -5.01
C SER A 121 14.73 -11.37 -3.81
N LEU A 122 13.96 -11.93 -2.89
CA LEU A 122 13.51 -11.25 -1.65
C LEU A 122 14.72 -10.95 -0.72
N ARG A 123 15.57 -9.98 -1.14
CA ARG A 123 16.72 -9.48 -0.40
C ARG A 123 16.79 -7.96 -0.51
N ILE A 124 17.33 -7.32 0.52
CA ILE A 124 17.50 -5.87 0.61
C ILE A 124 18.99 -5.55 0.55
N GLY A 125 19.43 -4.90 -0.50
CA GLY A 125 20.79 -4.39 -0.62
C GLY A 125 20.99 -3.04 0.11
N PRO A 126 22.20 -2.48 0.10
CA PRO A 126 22.51 -1.22 0.78
C PRO A 126 21.68 -0.03 0.33
N MET A 127 21.34 0.09 -0.97
CA MET A 127 20.51 1.17 -1.50
C MET A 127 19.06 1.06 -1.01
N GLU A 128 18.50 -0.13 -1.12
CA GLU A 128 17.14 -0.46 -0.69
C GLU A 128 16.99 -0.31 0.82
N PHE A 129 18.02 -0.73 1.59
CA PHE A 129 18.04 -0.57 3.04
C PHE A 129 18.06 0.90 3.45
N ALA A 130 18.86 1.74 2.81
CA ALA A 130 18.90 3.16 3.12
C ALA A 130 17.55 3.83 2.88
N ALA A 131 16.84 3.48 1.79
CA ALA A 131 15.50 3.96 1.49
C ALA A 131 14.48 3.46 2.52
N LEU A 132 14.51 2.17 2.85
CA LEU A 132 13.65 1.55 3.86
C LEU A 132 13.85 2.18 5.25
N TRP A 133 15.11 2.33 5.68
CA TRP A 133 15.46 2.92 6.97
C TRP A 133 14.95 4.34 7.13
N SER A 134 15.19 5.17 6.10
CA SER A 134 14.67 6.55 6.06
C SER A 134 13.15 6.58 6.11
N CYS A 135 12.50 5.73 5.34
CA CYS A 135 11.05 5.60 5.31
C CYS A 135 10.49 5.23 6.69
N LEU A 136 11.04 4.19 7.34
CA LEU A 136 10.59 3.77 8.68
C LEU A 136 10.83 4.84 9.75
N GLY A 137 11.94 5.59 9.67
CA GLY A 137 12.18 6.73 10.55
C GLY A 137 11.10 7.80 10.42
N HIS A 138 10.69 8.10 9.18
CA HIS A 138 9.60 9.04 8.92
C HIS A 138 8.25 8.51 9.46
N TRP A 139 7.92 7.24 9.22
CA TRP A 139 6.69 6.62 9.74
C TRP A 139 6.68 6.56 11.26
N ARG A 140 7.83 6.38 11.90
CA ARG A 140 7.98 6.46 13.36
C ARG A 140 7.61 7.84 13.88
N ALA A 141 8.17 8.88 13.28
CA ALA A 141 7.89 10.26 13.68
C ALA A 141 6.40 10.62 13.50
N VAL A 142 5.76 10.10 12.43
CA VAL A 142 4.31 10.26 12.22
C VAL A 142 3.52 9.52 13.29
N PHE A 143 3.86 8.26 13.59
CA PHE A 143 3.20 7.47 14.64
C PHE A 143 3.24 8.21 15.99
N GLU A 144 4.43 8.61 16.43
CA GLU A 144 4.62 9.31 17.71
C GLU A 144 3.89 10.67 17.78
N ARG A 145 3.76 11.35 16.64
CA ARG A 145 3.04 12.62 16.52
C ARG A 145 1.53 12.45 16.65
N PHE A 146 0.99 11.37 16.10
CA PHE A 146 -0.46 11.14 16.01
C PHE A 146 -1.02 10.23 17.10
N ASP A 147 -0.19 9.46 17.81
CA ASP A 147 -0.52 8.82 19.10
C ASP A 147 -0.65 9.89 20.19
N ARG A 148 -1.79 10.63 20.16
CA ARG A 148 -1.99 11.83 20.98
C ARG A 148 -2.21 11.52 22.45
N ASP A 149 -2.88 10.39 22.72
CA ASP A 149 -3.16 9.91 24.08
C ASP A 149 -2.02 9.07 24.66
N ARG A 150 -0.96 8.83 23.86
CA ARG A 150 0.21 8.01 24.22
C ARG A 150 -0.16 6.60 24.64
N SER A 151 -1.19 6.04 24.03
CA SER A 151 -1.63 4.67 24.25
C SER A 151 -0.67 3.63 23.68
N GLY A 152 0.27 4.05 22.82
CA GLY A 152 1.14 3.18 22.03
C GLY A 152 0.41 2.56 20.83
N LYS A 153 -0.76 3.08 20.48
CA LYS A 153 -1.61 2.62 19.37
C LYS A 153 -2.23 3.83 18.67
N ILE A 154 -2.56 3.64 17.40
CA ILE A 154 -3.27 4.63 16.58
C ILE A 154 -4.73 4.17 16.43
N ASP A 155 -5.67 5.02 16.83
CA ASP A 155 -7.10 4.81 16.63
C ASP A 155 -7.57 5.23 15.22
N LEU A 156 -8.87 5.09 14.92
CA LEU A 156 -9.44 5.43 13.61
C LEU A 156 -9.25 6.91 13.24
N MET A 157 -9.41 7.83 14.20
CA MET A 157 -9.31 9.26 13.93
C MET A 157 -7.85 9.68 13.75
N GLU A 158 -6.98 9.12 14.58
CA GLU A 158 -5.54 9.31 14.50
C GLU A 158 -4.97 8.73 13.20
N LEU A 159 -5.44 7.54 12.78
CA LEU A 159 -5.05 6.94 11.50
C LEU A 159 -5.43 7.82 10.32
N ARG A 160 -6.66 8.35 10.32
CA ARG A 160 -7.11 9.29 9.30
C ARG A 160 -6.18 10.51 9.22
N ASP A 161 -5.91 11.13 10.37
CA ASP A 161 -5.12 12.34 10.44
C ASP A 161 -3.65 12.08 10.08
N ALA A 162 -3.10 10.94 10.51
CA ALA A 162 -1.75 10.50 10.18
C ALA A 162 -1.60 10.26 8.67
N LEU A 163 -2.49 9.48 8.06
CA LEU A 163 -2.47 9.22 6.61
C LEU A 163 -2.68 10.50 5.81
N TYR A 164 -3.59 11.38 6.26
CA TYR A 164 -3.80 12.67 5.62
C TYR A 164 -2.55 13.55 5.67
N SER A 165 -1.81 13.57 6.78
CA SER A 165 -0.55 14.32 6.91
C SER A 165 0.56 13.79 5.99
N LEU A 166 0.49 12.52 5.62
CA LEU A 166 1.37 11.87 4.64
C LEU A 166 0.89 12.05 3.19
N GLY A 167 -0.25 12.76 3.01
CA GLY A 167 -0.85 13.03 1.71
C GLY A 167 -1.80 11.94 1.20
N TYR A 168 -2.26 11.03 2.04
CA TYR A 168 -3.21 9.97 1.67
C TYR A 168 -4.62 10.32 2.18
N ALA A 169 -5.47 10.84 1.30
CA ALA A 169 -6.88 11.09 1.58
C ALA A 169 -7.70 9.81 1.36
N ILE A 170 -7.83 9.00 2.40
CA ILE A 170 -8.52 7.69 2.32
C ILE A 170 -10.00 7.85 2.70
N PRO A 171 -10.94 7.28 1.92
CA PRO A 171 -12.36 7.31 2.25
C PRO A 171 -12.65 6.68 3.62
N PRO A 172 -13.61 7.23 4.41
CA PRO A 172 -13.93 6.73 5.74
C PRO A 172 -14.28 5.24 5.78
N SER A 173 -14.99 4.72 4.77
CA SER A 173 -15.33 3.30 4.67
C SER A 173 -14.10 2.39 4.53
N VAL A 174 -13.09 2.86 3.80
CA VAL A 174 -11.81 2.13 3.64
C VAL A 174 -11.00 2.19 4.92
N LEU A 175 -10.96 3.35 5.60
CA LEU A 175 -10.30 3.49 6.91
C LEU A 175 -10.92 2.56 7.96
N GLN A 176 -12.26 2.47 8.01
CA GLN A 176 -12.95 1.54 8.89
C GLN A 176 -12.59 0.08 8.60
N LEU A 177 -12.51 -0.28 7.32
CA LEU A 177 -12.11 -1.63 6.91
C LEU A 177 -10.66 -1.93 7.32
N LEU A 178 -9.74 -0.99 7.13
CA LEU A 178 -8.34 -1.16 7.51
C LEU A 178 -8.19 -1.38 9.02
N ILE A 179 -8.87 -0.58 9.84
CA ILE A 179 -8.74 -0.69 11.30
C ILE A 179 -9.49 -1.89 11.87
N SER A 180 -10.58 -2.34 11.21
CA SER A 180 -11.40 -3.48 11.68
C SER A 180 -10.62 -4.79 11.79
N LYS A 181 -9.48 -4.90 11.12
CA LYS A 181 -8.55 -6.02 11.25
C LYS A 181 -7.85 -6.07 12.62
N TYR A 182 -7.88 -4.95 13.38
CA TYR A 182 -7.09 -4.79 14.61
C TYR A 182 -8.01 -4.36 15.77
N ASP A 183 -8.23 -5.24 16.74
CA ASP A 183 -9.28 -5.11 17.77
C ASP A 183 -9.17 -3.89 18.70
N ASN A 184 -8.02 -3.28 18.85
CA ASN A 184 -7.81 -2.16 19.79
C ASN A 184 -6.87 -1.08 19.25
N GLY A 185 -6.99 -0.75 17.97
CA GLY A 185 -6.09 0.21 17.32
C GLY A 185 -4.79 -0.41 16.83
N LEU A 186 -4.03 0.36 16.07
CA LEU A 186 -2.83 -0.07 15.39
C LEU A 186 -1.59 0.21 16.25
N ASN A 187 -0.89 -0.80 16.69
CA ASN A 187 0.47 -0.62 17.21
C ASN A 187 1.41 -0.18 16.07
N PHE A 188 2.66 0.10 16.35
CA PHE A 188 3.58 0.61 15.32
C PHE A 188 3.76 -0.36 14.14
N ASP A 189 3.88 -1.67 14.37
CA ASP A 189 3.95 -2.69 13.31
C ASP A 189 2.72 -2.65 12.40
N SER A 190 1.54 -2.72 13.00
CA SER A 190 0.26 -2.68 12.26
C SER A 190 0.02 -1.33 11.56
N PHE A 191 0.46 -0.23 12.15
CA PHE A 191 0.41 1.09 11.53
C PHE A 191 1.30 1.16 10.28
N VAL A 192 2.52 0.61 10.36
CA VAL A 192 3.43 0.49 9.21
C VAL A 192 2.83 -0.41 8.14
N GLU A 193 2.32 -1.61 8.50
CA GLU A 193 1.66 -2.51 7.55
C GLU A 193 0.53 -1.80 6.80
N CYS A 194 -0.38 -1.19 7.54
CA CYS A 194 -1.54 -0.48 6.99
C CYS A 194 -1.12 0.67 6.07
N GLY A 195 -0.18 1.48 6.53
CA GLY A 195 0.31 2.62 5.77
C GLY A 195 1.10 2.23 4.53
N MET A 196 1.87 1.16 4.57
CA MET A 196 2.63 0.66 3.42
C MET A 196 1.71 0.07 2.34
N ILE A 197 0.61 -0.60 2.72
CA ILE A 197 -0.42 -1.03 1.78
C ILE A 197 -1.04 0.19 1.09
N VAL A 198 -1.47 1.20 1.88
CA VAL A 198 -2.05 2.45 1.35
C VAL A 198 -1.07 3.15 0.41
N LYS A 199 0.18 3.32 0.83
CA LYS A 199 1.24 3.93 0.03
C LYS A 199 1.43 3.18 -1.28
N GLY A 200 1.69 1.88 -1.21
CA GLY A 200 2.00 1.06 -2.38
C GLY A 200 0.85 1.02 -3.39
N LEU A 201 -0.40 0.83 -2.93
CA LEU A 201 -1.58 0.85 -3.80
C LEU A 201 -1.81 2.24 -4.40
N THR A 202 -1.58 3.31 -3.63
CA THR A 202 -1.71 4.68 -4.14
C THR A 202 -0.67 4.98 -5.22
N GLU A 203 0.57 4.57 -5.04
CA GLU A 203 1.62 4.74 -6.06
C GLU A 203 1.28 3.98 -7.34
N LYS A 204 0.83 2.73 -7.22
CA LYS A 204 0.37 1.94 -8.36
C LYS A 204 -0.85 2.54 -9.06
N PHE A 205 -1.78 3.12 -8.31
CA PHE A 205 -2.91 3.83 -8.89
C PHE A 205 -2.47 5.09 -9.65
N LYS A 206 -1.54 5.89 -9.09
CA LYS A 206 -0.99 7.08 -9.74
C LYS A 206 -0.32 6.76 -11.08
N GLU A 207 0.36 5.62 -11.21
CA GLU A 207 0.92 5.15 -12.49
C GLU A 207 -0.18 5.01 -13.58
N LYS A 208 -1.42 4.76 -13.19
CA LYS A 208 -2.59 4.59 -14.08
C LYS A 208 -3.43 5.85 -14.23
N ASP A 209 -3.19 6.86 -13.41
CA ASP A 209 -3.84 8.18 -13.44
C ASP A 209 -2.81 9.31 -13.64
N PRO A 210 -2.14 9.39 -14.82
CA PRO A 210 -1.12 10.41 -15.07
C PRO A 210 -1.65 11.84 -15.08
N GLY A 211 -2.98 12.00 -15.19
CA GLY A 211 -3.65 13.30 -15.15
C GLY A 211 -4.11 13.72 -13.75
N TYR A 212 -3.84 12.94 -12.71
CA TYR A 212 -4.26 13.18 -11.32
C TYR A 212 -5.76 13.51 -11.18
N ARG A 213 -6.60 12.80 -11.94
CA ARG A 213 -8.06 13.00 -11.96
C ARG A 213 -8.80 12.27 -10.84
N GLY A 214 -8.09 11.40 -10.09
CA GLY A 214 -8.69 10.53 -9.08
C GLY A 214 -9.46 9.35 -9.67
N SER A 215 -9.28 9.08 -10.97
CA SER A 215 -9.93 7.97 -11.68
C SER A 215 -9.03 7.40 -12.76
N ALA A 216 -9.08 6.07 -12.92
CA ALA A 216 -8.36 5.35 -13.97
C ALA A 216 -9.23 4.25 -14.54
N THR A 217 -9.16 4.03 -15.86
CA THR A 217 -9.79 2.88 -16.51
C THR A 217 -8.77 1.75 -16.58
N LEU A 218 -9.11 0.61 -16.00
CA LEU A 218 -8.26 -0.57 -15.93
C LEU A 218 -8.94 -1.74 -16.64
N SER A 219 -8.18 -2.52 -17.41
CA SER A 219 -8.61 -3.86 -17.80
C SER A 219 -8.58 -4.79 -16.58
N TYR A 220 -9.29 -5.93 -16.66
CA TYR A 220 -9.24 -6.94 -15.61
C TYR A 220 -7.81 -7.38 -15.29
N ASP A 221 -7.00 -7.65 -16.31
CA ASP A 221 -5.59 -8.05 -16.15
C ASP A 221 -4.77 -6.97 -15.44
N SER A 222 -4.97 -5.70 -15.82
CA SER A 222 -4.28 -4.57 -15.17
C SER A 222 -4.68 -4.43 -13.72
N PHE A 223 -5.97 -4.60 -13.40
CA PHE A 223 -6.47 -4.56 -12.03
C PHE A 223 -5.89 -5.71 -11.20
N MET A 224 -5.96 -6.95 -11.70
CA MET A 224 -5.41 -8.13 -11.02
C MET A 224 -3.90 -8.02 -10.81
N SER A 225 -3.15 -7.58 -11.82
CA SER A 225 -1.71 -7.37 -11.74
C SER A 225 -1.31 -6.29 -10.73
N LEU A 226 -2.20 -5.32 -10.48
CA LEU A 226 -1.98 -4.28 -9.48
C LEU A 226 -2.23 -4.78 -8.06
N VAL A 227 -3.30 -5.56 -7.84
CA VAL A 227 -3.80 -5.92 -6.50
C VAL A 227 -3.17 -7.23 -5.99
N ILE A 228 -3.08 -8.26 -6.83
CA ILE A 228 -2.64 -9.60 -6.42
C ILE A 228 -1.25 -9.59 -5.75
N PRO A 229 -0.25 -8.85 -6.23
CA PRO A 229 1.04 -8.81 -5.55
C PRO A 229 0.96 -8.38 -4.08
N PHE A 230 0.01 -7.49 -3.72
CA PHE A 230 -0.23 -7.09 -2.33
C PHE A 230 -0.96 -8.14 -1.50
N LEU A 231 -1.55 -9.16 -2.11
CA LEU A 231 -2.24 -10.24 -1.41
C LEU A 231 -1.34 -11.46 -1.18
N VAL A 232 -0.45 -11.77 -2.14
CA VAL A 232 0.32 -13.03 -2.14
C VAL A 232 1.81 -12.87 -1.84
N SER A 233 2.37 -11.66 -1.94
CA SER A 233 3.83 -11.47 -1.80
C SER A 233 4.32 -11.49 -0.36
N TYR A 234 3.42 -11.55 0.64
CA TYR A 234 3.77 -11.48 2.05
C TYR A 234 2.94 -12.39 2.97
N ASP A 235 2.36 -13.45 2.41
CA ASP A 235 1.78 -14.56 3.19
C ASP A 235 2.83 -15.56 3.68
#